data_aeb453100e3e17ffeb4f6daccc289c75
#
_entry.id   aeb453100e3e17ffeb4f6daccc289c75
#
_cell.length_a   1.000
_cell.length_b   1.000
_cell.length_c   1.000
_cell.angle_alpha   90.00
_cell.angle_beta   90.00
_cell.angle_gamma   90.00
#
_symmetry.space_group_name_H-M   'P 1'
#
loop_
_entity.id
_entity.type
_entity.pdbx_description
1 polymer ?
#
loop_
_entity_poly.entity_id
_entity_poly.type
_entity_poly.pdbx_seq_one_letter_code
_entity_poly.pdbx_strand_id
1 'polypeptide(L)'
;MIVVDGSGVLHQRGFGLASHLGVVLNIPTIGVAKKLLVAPKMGVVDSDHEKVASWIKGAKPLDTLPLGSLNGQPVAAAMKVGTTAKTVFISQGHRVSLQTAVKVVKLVGCQRDTCEVVRLADRKSRDLIKRIEWENKGKL
;
A
#
# COMPACT_ATOMS: atom_id res chain seq x y z
N MET A 1 2.74 -3.76 -15.03
CA MET A 1 2.65 -3.05 -13.73
C MET A 1 2.38 -4.06 -12.63
N ILE A 2 3.00 -3.90 -11.47
CA ILE A 2 2.84 -4.80 -10.31
C ILE A 2 2.31 -3.97 -9.14
N VAL A 3 1.26 -4.46 -8.47
CA VAL A 3 0.78 -3.94 -7.18
C VAL A 3 1.34 -4.83 -6.08
N VAL A 4 2.04 -4.23 -5.12
CA VAL A 4 2.79 -4.94 -4.07
C VAL A 4 2.11 -4.72 -2.72
N ASP A 5 1.89 -5.79 -1.94
CA ASP A 5 1.52 -5.67 -0.52
C ASP A 5 2.74 -5.19 0.27
N GLY A 6 2.91 -3.90 0.33
CA GLY A 6 4.04 -3.22 0.94
C GLY A 6 4.19 -1.78 0.45
N SER A 7 5.10 -1.04 1.06
CA SER A 7 5.32 0.37 0.72
C SER A 7 6.24 0.55 -0.49
N GLY A 8 5.98 1.59 -1.27
CA GLY A 8 6.91 2.14 -2.24
C GLY A 8 7.82 3.20 -1.60
N VAL A 9 7.71 4.45 -2.05
CA VAL A 9 8.48 5.57 -1.46
C VAL A 9 8.04 5.94 -0.04
N LEU A 10 6.83 5.57 0.38
CA LEU A 10 6.37 5.72 1.76
C LEU A 10 7.11 4.73 2.67
N HIS A 11 8.34 5.03 2.98
CA HIS A 11 9.24 4.21 3.78
C HIS A 11 10.27 5.08 4.49
N GLN A 12 10.75 4.67 5.65
CA GLN A 12 11.74 5.44 6.42
C GLN A 12 12.99 5.81 5.62
N ARG A 13 13.40 4.93 4.69
CA ARG A 13 14.51 5.16 3.76
C ARG A 13 14.08 5.81 2.44
N GLY A 14 12.79 6.13 2.26
CA GLY A 14 12.25 6.58 0.97
C GLY A 14 12.25 5.52 -0.13
N PHE A 15 12.52 4.26 0.23
CA PHE A 15 12.70 3.15 -0.71
C PHE A 15 12.25 1.83 -0.07
N GLY A 16 10.98 1.51 -0.22
CA GLY A 16 10.37 0.29 0.30
C GLY A 16 10.36 -0.86 -0.71
N LEU A 17 9.65 -1.94 -0.37
CA LEU A 17 9.61 -3.17 -1.14
C LEU A 17 9.16 -2.95 -2.60
N ALA A 18 8.09 -2.17 -2.80
CA ALA A 18 7.58 -1.91 -4.14
C ALA A 18 8.58 -1.11 -5.00
N SER A 19 9.28 -0.14 -4.41
CA SER A 19 10.33 0.60 -5.10
C SER A 19 11.50 -0.31 -5.47
N HIS A 20 11.95 -1.15 -4.53
CA HIS A 20 13.05 -2.09 -4.75
C HIS A 20 12.71 -3.07 -5.89
N LEU A 21 11.56 -3.72 -5.80
CA LEU A 21 11.11 -4.68 -6.82
C LEU A 21 11.01 -4.02 -8.20
N GLY A 22 10.46 -2.81 -8.24
CA GLY A 22 10.29 -2.05 -9.49
C GLY A 22 11.62 -1.69 -10.16
N VAL A 23 12.62 -1.30 -9.37
CA VAL A 23 13.96 -1.01 -9.89
C VAL A 23 14.65 -2.27 -10.40
N VAL A 24 14.62 -3.36 -9.62
CA VAL A 24 15.26 -4.64 -10.01
C VAL A 24 14.67 -5.20 -11.30
N LEU A 25 13.35 -5.16 -11.44
CA LEU A 25 12.66 -5.70 -12.63
C LEU A 25 12.49 -4.68 -13.75
N ASN A 26 12.79 -3.39 -13.52
CA ASN A 26 12.52 -2.27 -14.42
C ASN A 26 11.06 -2.22 -14.90
N ILE A 27 10.11 -2.49 -14.00
CA ILE A 27 8.66 -2.54 -14.26
C ILE A 27 7.96 -1.51 -13.39
N PRO A 28 6.90 -0.81 -13.86
CA PRO A 28 6.09 0.07 -13.02
C PRO A 28 5.49 -0.70 -11.84
N THR A 29 5.70 -0.17 -10.61
CA THR A 29 5.22 -0.79 -9.37
C THR A 29 4.50 0.21 -8.49
N ILE A 30 3.48 -0.27 -7.77
CA ILE A 30 2.67 0.47 -6.81
C ILE A 30 2.77 -0.26 -5.47
N GLY A 31 3.06 0.49 -4.40
CA GLY A 31 2.98 -0.02 -3.04
C GLY A 31 1.59 0.24 -2.44
N VAL A 32 1.00 -0.80 -1.85
CA VAL A 32 -0.26 -0.71 -1.09
C VAL A 32 -0.03 -1.36 0.26
N ALA A 33 0.05 -0.55 1.31
CA ALA A 33 0.29 -1.02 2.68
C ALA A 33 -1.00 -0.93 3.52
N LYS A 34 -1.14 -1.82 4.49
CA LYS A 34 -2.28 -1.87 5.44
C LYS A 34 -2.06 -0.99 6.67
N LYS A 35 -0.82 -0.57 6.92
CA LYS A 35 -0.43 0.27 8.06
C LYS A 35 0.31 1.51 7.56
N LEU A 36 0.05 2.64 8.21
CA LEU A 36 0.83 3.85 7.98
C LEU A 36 2.23 3.67 8.56
N LEU A 37 3.24 3.88 7.72
CA LEU A 37 4.62 3.95 8.16
C LEU A 37 5.00 5.41 8.39
N VAL A 38 5.49 5.72 9.59
CA VAL A 38 6.11 7.01 9.90
C VAL A 38 7.42 7.10 9.12
N ALA A 39 7.53 8.11 8.29
CA ALA A 39 8.66 8.34 7.40
C ALA A 39 8.99 9.84 7.36
N PRO A 40 9.68 10.39 8.38
CA PRO A 40 9.89 11.83 8.52
C PRO A 40 10.58 12.46 7.30
N LYS A 41 11.50 11.74 6.67
CA LYS A 41 12.15 12.19 5.43
C LYS A 41 11.18 12.36 4.26
N MET A 42 10.03 11.72 4.33
CA MET A 42 8.93 11.81 3.34
C MET A 42 7.82 12.74 3.84
N GLY A 43 8.03 13.46 4.93
CA GLY A 43 7.04 14.36 5.52
C GLY A 43 5.85 13.64 6.17
N VAL A 44 5.97 12.36 6.50
CA VAL A 44 4.96 11.60 7.25
C VAL A 44 5.44 11.40 8.68
N VAL A 45 4.69 11.96 9.62
CA VAL A 45 5.02 12.04 11.04
C VAL A 45 3.95 11.36 11.91
N ASP A 46 4.21 11.20 13.20
CA ASP A 46 3.30 10.49 14.11
C ASP A 46 1.89 11.09 14.15
N SER A 47 1.75 12.40 14.08
CA SER A 47 0.44 13.07 14.04
C SER A 47 -0.41 12.75 12.80
N ASP A 48 0.17 12.19 11.75
CA ASP A 48 -0.61 11.75 10.58
C ASP A 48 -1.49 10.54 10.90
N HIS A 49 -1.18 9.75 11.94
CA HIS A 49 -2.08 8.70 12.44
C HIS A 49 -3.40 9.28 12.94
N GLU A 50 -3.36 10.35 13.73
CA GLU A 50 -4.55 11.04 14.25
C GLU A 50 -5.31 11.74 13.12
N LYS A 51 -4.58 12.35 12.19
CA LYS A 51 -5.16 12.99 11.00
C LYS A 51 -5.94 11.99 10.15
N VAL A 52 -5.39 10.80 9.88
CA VAL A 52 -6.08 9.74 9.16
C VAL A 52 -7.27 9.20 9.95
N ALA A 53 -7.12 8.99 11.27
CA ALA A 53 -8.19 8.51 12.15
C ALA A 53 -9.37 9.47 12.23
N SER A 54 -9.12 10.77 12.19
CA SER A 54 -10.16 11.80 12.16
C SER A 54 -10.83 11.88 10.78
N TRP A 55 -10.03 11.89 9.72
CA TRP A 55 -10.53 11.98 8.35
C TRP A 55 -11.44 10.81 7.98
N ILE A 56 -11.08 9.57 8.36
CA ILE A 56 -11.81 8.37 7.93
C ILE A 56 -13.24 8.32 8.45
N LYS A 57 -13.56 9.01 9.55
CA LYS A 57 -14.92 9.07 10.13
C LYS A 57 -15.93 9.72 9.18
N GLY A 58 -15.50 10.73 8.42
CA GLY A 58 -16.35 11.45 7.45
C GLY A 58 -16.14 11.04 5.99
N ALA A 59 -15.10 10.27 5.69
CA ALA A 59 -14.77 9.88 4.33
C ALA A 59 -15.75 8.85 3.76
N LYS A 60 -16.01 8.94 2.46
CA LYS A 60 -16.76 7.93 1.69
C LYS A 60 -15.82 6.85 1.16
N PRO A 61 -16.33 5.66 0.78
CA PRO A 61 -15.52 4.65 0.10
C PRO A 61 -14.76 5.24 -1.10
N LEU A 62 -13.49 4.90 -1.25
CA LEU A 62 -12.56 5.38 -2.28
C LEU A 62 -12.13 6.85 -2.16
N ASP A 63 -12.57 7.59 -1.15
CA ASP A 63 -11.99 8.90 -0.86
C ASP A 63 -10.52 8.73 -0.50
N THR A 64 -9.74 9.76 -0.81
CA THR A 64 -8.29 9.75 -0.57
C THR A 64 -7.86 10.99 0.20
N LEU A 65 -6.93 10.79 1.13
CA LEU A 65 -6.23 11.85 1.87
C LEU A 65 -4.76 11.82 1.47
N PRO A 66 -4.21 12.90 0.89
CA PRO A 66 -2.78 12.97 0.61
C PRO A 66 -1.98 13.01 1.91
N LEU A 67 -0.83 12.31 1.91
CA LEU A 67 0.06 12.17 3.05
C LEU A 67 1.51 12.49 2.66
N GLY A 68 2.22 13.08 3.60
CA GLY A 68 3.60 13.49 3.41
C GLY A 68 3.77 14.58 2.37
N SER A 69 4.98 15.07 2.23
CA SER A 69 5.33 16.03 1.19
C SER A 69 6.83 15.96 0.88
N LEU A 70 7.13 15.88 -0.39
CA LEU A 70 8.50 16.03 -0.89
C LEU A 70 8.45 17.06 -2.02
N ASN A 71 9.21 18.15 -1.88
CA ASN A 71 9.21 19.27 -2.83
C ASN A 71 7.78 19.80 -3.16
N GLY A 72 6.92 19.88 -2.14
CA GLY A 72 5.55 20.37 -2.29
C GLY A 72 4.56 19.36 -2.91
N GLN A 73 5.00 18.15 -3.23
CA GLN A 73 4.14 17.10 -3.79
C GLN A 73 3.88 16.00 -2.77
N PRO A 74 2.64 15.47 -2.68
CA PRO A 74 2.34 14.37 -1.80
C PRO A 74 3.08 13.10 -2.22
N VAL A 75 3.60 12.36 -1.26
CA VAL A 75 4.37 11.12 -1.50
C VAL A 75 3.53 9.85 -1.34
N ALA A 76 2.38 9.96 -0.69
CA ALA A 76 1.46 8.87 -0.48
C ALA A 76 0.01 9.36 -0.38
N ALA A 77 -0.92 8.44 -0.40
CA ALA A 77 -2.33 8.70 -0.15
C ALA A 77 -2.91 7.60 0.77
N ALA A 78 -3.60 8.03 1.83
CA ALA A 78 -4.52 7.15 2.52
C ALA A 78 -5.81 7.04 1.70
N MET A 79 -6.36 5.84 1.55
CA MET A 79 -7.62 5.62 0.84
C MET A 79 -8.56 4.79 1.71
N LYS A 80 -9.81 5.27 1.85
CA LYS A 80 -10.84 4.52 2.56
C LYS A 80 -11.31 3.32 1.74
N VAL A 81 -11.35 2.16 2.37
CA VAL A 81 -11.74 0.90 1.74
C VAL A 81 -13.09 0.45 2.28
N GLY A 82 -14.04 0.25 1.40
CA GLY A 82 -15.38 -0.20 1.77
C GLY A 82 -16.14 0.77 2.67
N THR A 83 -17.12 0.27 3.39
CA THR A 83 -17.99 1.05 4.30
C THR A 83 -17.44 1.13 5.73
N THR A 84 -16.43 0.32 6.06
CA THR A 84 -15.80 0.30 7.39
C THR A 84 -14.73 1.37 7.55
N ALA A 85 -14.21 1.54 8.77
CA ALA A 85 -13.10 2.47 9.03
C ALA A 85 -11.73 1.90 8.63
N LYS A 86 -11.67 1.08 7.58
CA LYS A 86 -10.40 0.53 7.07
C LYS A 86 -9.77 1.46 6.05
N THR A 87 -8.46 1.53 6.11
CA THR A 87 -7.64 2.39 5.24
C THR A 87 -6.51 1.57 4.64
N VAL A 88 -6.18 1.83 3.39
CA VAL A 88 -4.92 1.40 2.77
C VAL A 88 -4.07 2.62 2.43
N PHE A 89 -2.77 2.44 2.42
CA PHE A 89 -1.79 3.50 2.17
C PHE A 89 -1.10 3.21 0.85
N ILE A 90 -1.35 4.06 -0.13
CA ILE A 90 -0.86 3.93 -1.50
C ILE A 90 0.36 4.83 -1.66
N SER A 91 1.43 4.27 -2.20
CA SER A 91 2.60 5.04 -2.59
C SER A 91 3.16 4.56 -3.92
N GLN A 92 3.81 5.45 -4.64
CA GLN A 92 4.50 5.08 -5.87
C GLN A 92 5.69 4.18 -5.56
N GLY A 93 5.90 3.15 -6.36
CA GLY A 93 7.05 2.27 -6.29
C GLY A 93 8.12 2.70 -7.28
N HIS A 94 7.91 2.41 -8.56
CA HIS A 94 8.83 2.71 -9.66
C HIS A 94 8.06 3.07 -10.92
N ARG A 95 8.54 4.05 -11.68
CA ARG A 95 8.01 4.48 -13.01
C ARG A 95 6.49 4.72 -13.05
N VAL A 96 5.92 5.22 -11.96
CA VAL A 96 4.49 5.54 -11.85
C VAL A 96 4.33 6.76 -10.94
N SER A 97 3.42 7.67 -11.29
CA SER A 97 3.06 8.79 -10.42
C SER A 97 2.09 8.33 -9.31
N LEU A 98 2.05 9.07 -8.19
CA LEU A 98 1.07 8.81 -7.12
C LEU A 98 -0.36 8.89 -7.65
N GLN A 99 -0.66 9.87 -8.50
CA GLN A 99 -1.98 10.03 -9.10
C GLN A 99 -2.40 8.81 -9.91
N THR A 100 -1.49 8.26 -10.74
CA THR A 100 -1.74 7.03 -11.50
C THR A 100 -1.89 5.84 -10.56
N ALA A 101 -1.04 5.72 -9.54
CA ALA A 101 -1.12 4.66 -8.54
C ALA A 101 -2.50 4.63 -7.85
N VAL A 102 -2.99 5.78 -7.40
CA VAL A 102 -4.32 5.92 -6.80
C VAL A 102 -5.43 5.51 -7.78
N LYS A 103 -5.37 5.97 -9.03
CA LYS A 103 -6.36 5.59 -10.07
C LYS A 103 -6.39 4.08 -10.30
N VAL A 104 -5.23 3.45 -10.44
CA VAL A 104 -5.11 2.00 -10.63
C VAL A 104 -5.69 1.24 -9.44
N VAL A 105 -5.32 1.60 -8.21
CA VAL A 105 -5.82 0.93 -7.01
C VAL A 105 -7.33 1.07 -6.86
N LYS A 106 -7.91 2.23 -7.23
CA LYS A 106 -9.37 2.42 -7.28
C LYS A 106 -10.05 1.48 -8.29
N LEU A 107 -9.45 1.27 -9.45
CA LEU A 107 -10.01 0.43 -10.52
C LEU A 107 -9.94 -1.06 -10.20
N VAL A 108 -8.81 -1.52 -9.63
CA VAL A 108 -8.53 -2.96 -9.51
C VAL A 108 -8.98 -3.59 -8.20
N GLY A 109 -9.57 -2.84 -7.26
CA GLY A 109 -10.01 -3.66 -6.17
C GLY A 109 -10.32 -3.11 -4.81
N CYS A 110 -10.82 -1.93 -4.70
CA CYS A 110 -11.28 -1.47 -3.39
C CYS A 110 -12.80 -1.47 -3.26
N GLN A 111 -13.47 -2.46 -3.84
CA GLN A 111 -14.95 -2.53 -3.83
C GLN A 111 -15.53 -3.13 -2.54
N ARG A 112 -14.72 -3.79 -1.71
CA ARG A 112 -15.12 -4.37 -0.42
C ARG A 112 -14.17 -3.89 0.67
N ASP A 113 -14.34 -4.36 1.90
CA ASP A 113 -13.61 -3.94 3.11
C ASP A 113 -12.07 -4.12 3.08
N THR A 114 -11.50 -4.45 1.94
CA THR A 114 -10.04 -4.54 1.71
C THR A 114 -9.72 -4.27 0.24
N CYS A 115 -8.49 -3.88 -0.03
CA CYS A 115 -7.97 -3.90 -1.40
C CYS A 115 -7.86 -5.37 -1.85
N GLU A 116 -8.80 -5.81 -2.69
CA GLU A 116 -9.00 -7.23 -3.04
C GLU A 116 -7.74 -7.84 -3.67
N VAL A 117 -7.03 -7.09 -4.50
CA VAL A 117 -5.78 -7.53 -5.14
C VAL A 117 -4.71 -7.88 -4.10
N VAL A 118 -4.53 -7.00 -3.11
CA VAL A 118 -3.57 -7.21 -2.02
C VAL A 118 -4.01 -8.37 -1.12
N ARG A 119 -5.31 -8.47 -0.83
CA ARG A 119 -5.87 -9.56 -0.03
C ARG A 119 -5.68 -10.93 -0.70
N LEU A 120 -5.90 -11.00 -2.01
CA LEU A 120 -5.72 -12.23 -2.78
C LEU A 120 -4.25 -12.64 -2.84
N ALA A 121 -3.33 -11.70 -3.06
CA ALA A 121 -1.90 -11.96 -3.07
C ALA A 121 -1.41 -12.48 -1.71
N ASP A 122 -1.80 -11.81 -0.62
CA ASP A 122 -1.48 -12.21 0.76
C ASP A 122 -2.04 -13.62 1.09
N ARG A 123 -3.28 -13.91 0.72
CA ARG A 123 -3.87 -15.24 0.93
C ARG A 123 -3.14 -16.32 0.15
N LYS A 124 -2.91 -16.09 -1.15
CA LYS A 124 -2.24 -17.06 -2.01
C LYS A 124 -0.80 -17.36 -1.57
N SER A 125 -0.06 -16.34 -1.14
CA SER A 125 1.31 -16.54 -0.63
C SER A 125 1.31 -17.36 0.66
N ARG A 126 0.39 -17.10 1.58
CA ARG A 126 0.25 -17.89 2.83
C ARG A 126 -0.17 -19.33 2.55
N ASP A 127 -1.09 -19.56 1.61
CA ASP A 127 -1.53 -20.91 1.25
C ASP A 127 -0.37 -21.71 0.61
N LEU A 128 0.47 -21.05 -0.19
CA LEU A 128 1.67 -21.65 -0.77
C LEU A 128 2.70 -22.05 0.32
N ILE A 129 2.97 -21.14 1.26
CA ILE A 129 3.90 -21.40 2.37
C ILE A 129 3.44 -22.61 3.18
N LYS A 130 2.15 -22.66 3.56
CA LYS A 130 1.58 -23.80 4.29
C LYS A 130 1.74 -25.12 3.53
N ARG A 131 1.56 -25.10 2.21
CA ARG A 131 1.74 -26.29 1.36
C ARG A 131 3.19 -26.76 1.40
N ILE A 132 4.15 -25.86 1.20
CA ILE A 132 5.59 -26.16 1.23
C ILE A 132 5.99 -26.71 2.61
N GLU A 133 5.52 -26.10 3.70
CA GLU A 133 5.79 -26.57 5.06
C GLU A 133 5.24 -27.98 5.30
N TRP A 134 4.04 -28.26 4.79
CA TRP A 134 3.41 -29.58 4.93
C TRP A 134 4.18 -30.65 4.12
N GLU A 135 4.56 -30.35 2.88
CA GLU A 135 5.36 -31.24 2.02
C GLU A 135 6.75 -31.54 2.62
N ASN A 136 7.35 -30.58 3.32
CA ASN A 136 8.65 -30.76 3.97
C ASN A 136 8.55 -31.54 5.29
N LYS A 137 7.42 -31.43 6.03
CA LYS A 137 7.19 -32.25 7.24
C LYS A 137 7.00 -33.73 6.96
N GLY A 138 6.56 -34.10 5.75
CA GLY A 138 6.44 -35.49 5.33
C GLY A 138 7.75 -36.13 4.87
N LYS A 139 8.86 -35.37 4.84
CA LYS A 139 10.19 -35.84 4.42
C LYS A 139 11.20 -35.98 5.56
N LEU A 140 10.79 -35.74 6.80
CA LEU A 140 11.52 -36.01 8.04
C LEU A 140 10.91 -37.21 8.76
#